data_b3c061d76fa4b6dabf89a39f06d87197
#
_entry.id   b3c061d76fa4b6dabf89a39f06d87197
#
_cell.length_a   1.000
_cell.length_b   1.000
_cell.length_c   1.000
_cell.angle_alpha   90.00
_cell.angle_beta   90.00
_cell.angle_gamma   90.00
#
_symmetry.space_group_name_H-M   'P 1'
#
loop_
_entity.id
_entity.type
_entity.pdbx_description
1 polymer ?
#
loop_
_entity_poly.entity_id
_entity_poly.type
_entity_poly.pdbx_seq_one_letter_code
_entity_poly.pdbx_strand_id
1 'polypeptide(L)'
;MNKKQLAIVLWFWLVTAVACGGTAENNTAVAPTAEGAGEVASGVYADGAFKIVATTTQAYDVAQILTEGVPNIEITPLMGAGVDPHLYQPTESDIAAMNEADMVIYSGLFLEGQFDTIFAALREQGVLIHAMSDPVKQGGFTIGGFELSDELVDVDDPHFWFDPRNWELTITDLGEALAEIDPENSQTYAENATAYAAMMTPLYEWANEGLRKVPEGQRHLVTSHDAFQYFGAAFGWQMEAIQGLSTEDEAGVGDIQGTVDFIIAN
;
A
#
# COMPACT_ATOMS: atom_id res chain seq x y z
N MET A 1 -11.89 -35.89 -44.05
CA MET A 1 -13.35 -35.86 -44.35
C MET A 1 -14.08 -36.10 -43.04
N ASN A 2 -14.66 -35.10 -42.43
CA ASN A 2 -16.04 -34.91 -42.00
C ASN A 2 -16.15 -33.69 -41.10
N LYS A 3 -16.81 -32.70 -41.66
CA LYS A 3 -17.24 -31.47 -40.97
C LYS A 3 -18.47 -31.81 -40.14
N LYS A 4 -18.56 -31.41 -38.88
CA LYS A 4 -19.81 -31.26 -38.14
C LYS A 4 -19.96 -29.82 -37.71
N GLN A 5 -20.94 -29.18 -38.31
CA GLN A 5 -21.45 -27.85 -37.95
C GLN A 5 -22.20 -27.94 -36.61
N LEU A 6 -21.98 -26.98 -35.75
CA LEU A 6 -22.78 -26.77 -34.53
C LEU A 6 -23.72 -25.62 -34.77
N ALA A 7 -25.03 -25.91 -34.75
CA ALA A 7 -26.09 -24.92 -34.90
C ALA A 7 -26.33 -24.17 -33.57
N ILE A 8 -26.38 -22.85 -33.65
CA ILE A 8 -26.76 -21.95 -32.53
C ILE A 8 -28.29 -21.83 -32.57
N VAL A 9 -28.96 -22.24 -31.49
CA VAL A 9 -30.42 -22.05 -31.32
C VAL A 9 -30.60 -20.82 -30.41
N LEU A 10 -31.09 -19.74 -31.03
CA LEU A 10 -31.59 -18.55 -30.35
C LEU A 10 -33.00 -18.81 -29.84
N TRP A 11 -33.22 -18.73 -28.53
CA TRP A 11 -34.55 -18.72 -27.94
C TRP A 11 -34.94 -17.25 -27.63
N PHE A 12 -35.91 -16.75 -28.41
CA PHE A 12 -36.65 -15.52 -28.09
C PHE A 12 -37.77 -15.87 -27.11
N TRP A 13 -37.79 -15.24 -25.94
CA TRP A 13 -38.96 -15.24 -25.07
C TRP A 13 -39.70 -13.91 -25.23
N LEU A 14 -40.90 -14.00 -25.76
CA LEU A 14 -41.88 -12.97 -25.85
C LEU A 14 -42.68 -12.93 -24.54
N VAL A 15 -42.58 -11.84 -23.75
CA VAL A 15 -43.41 -11.64 -22.56
C VAL A 15 -44.47 -10.56 -22.89
N THR A 16 -45.71 -11.02 -22.93
CA THR A 16 -46.91 -10.16 -23.06
C THR A 16 -47.17 -9.43 -21.75
N ALA A 17 -47.31 -8.11 -21.83
CA ALA A 17 -47.74 -7.25 -20.72
C ALA A 17 -49.25 -7.42 -20.47
N VAL A 18 -49.63 -7.76 -19.24
CA VAL A 18 -50.99 -7.56 -18.69
C VAL A 18 -50.97 -6.38 -17.77
N ALA A 19 -51.72 -5.32 -18.15
CA ALA A 19 -51.91 -4.15 -17.32
C ALA A 19 -53.05 -4.42 -16.31
N CYS A 20 -52.73 -4.28 -15.02
CA CYS A 20 -53.73 -4.06 -13.97
C CYS A 20 -53.27 -2.89 -13.12
N GLY A 21 -54.10 -1.85 -13.05
CA GLY A 21 -53.85 -0.63 -12.29
C GLY A 21 -53.87 -0.87 -10.77
N GLY A 22 -52.88 -0.31 -10.13
CA GLY A 22 -52.80 -0.18 -8.66
C GLY A 22 -51.97 1.06 -8.38
N THR A 23 -52.50 1.93 -7.59
CA THR A 23 -51.91 3.21 -7.12
C THR A 23 -50.55 2.96 -6.50
N ALA A 24 -49.50 3.46 -7.12
CA ALA A 24 -48.14 3.38 -6.59
C ALA A 24 -47.95 4.51 -5.57
N GLU A 25 -47.79 4.15 -4.32
CA GLU A 25 -47.09 4.98 -3.33
C GLU A 25 -45.60 5.03 -3.74
N ASN A 26 -45.15 6.27 -3.96
CA ASN A 26 -43.74 6.58 -4.26
C ASN A 26 -42.86 6.25 -3.03
N ASN A 27 -42.31 5.05 -3.01
CA ASN A 27 -41.20 4.72 -2.12
C ASN A 27 -39.91 4.84 -2.93
N THR A 28 -39.40 6.07 -3.07
CA THR A 28 -38.06 6.34 -3.55
C THR A 28 -37.06 5.79 -2.54
N ALA A 29 -36.52 4.62 -2.86
CA ALA A 29 -35.31 4.13 -2.19
C ALA A 29 -34.20 5.14 -2.52
N VAL A 30 -33.85 5.95 -1.54
CA VAL A 30 -32.68 6.81 -1.55
C VAL A 30 -31.47 5.87 -1.51
N ALA A 31 -30.74 5.82 -2.62
CA ALA A 31 -29.39 5.26 -2.64
C ALA A 31 -28.57 6.02 -1.57
N PRO A 32 -27.67 5.35 -0.80
CA PRO A 32 -26.78 6.07 0.08
C PRO A 32 -25.89 6.98 -0.79
N THR A 33 -26.15 8.28 -0.71
CA THR A 33 -25.21 9.28 -1.18
C THR A 33 -23.95 9.14 -0.38
N ALA A 34 -22.81 8.98 -1.06
CA ALA A 34 -21.50 9.16 -0.47
C ALA A 34 -21.37 10.64 -0.05
N GLU A 35 -21.86 10.96 1.15
CA GLU A 35 -21.60 12.22 1.82
C GLU A 35 -20.30 12.06 2.60
N GLY A 36 -19.25 12.70 2.10
CA GLY A 36 -17.99 12.78 2.81
C GLY A 36 -16.74 13.03 1.98
N ALA A 37 -16.85 13.18 0.66
CA ALA A 37 -15.77 13.84 -0.08
C ALA A 37 -15.90 15.34 0.20
N GLY A 38 -15.13 15.85 1.15
CA GLY A 38 -14.94 17.29 1.30
C GLY A 38 -14.52 17.82 -0.07
N GLU A 39 -15.13 18.94 -0.50
CA GLU A 39 -14.70 19.65 -1.69
C GLU A 39 -13.20 19.94 -1.54
N VAL A 40 -12.37 19.19 -2.25
CA VAL A 40 -10.95 19.49 -2.38
C VAL A 40 -10.89 20.78 -3.18
N ALA A 41 -10.53 21.87 -2.50
CA ALA A 41 -10.43 23.17 -3.15
C ALA A 41 -9.41 23.07 -4.28
N SER A 42 -9.84 23.32 -5.51
CA SER A 42 -8.99 23.27 -6.70
C SER A 42 -7.82 24.25 -6.58
N GLY A 43 -6.62 23.72 -6.40
CA GLY A 43 -5.41 24.20 -7.09
C GLY A 43 -4.89 25.59 -6.78
N VAL A 44 -4.98 26.11 -5.52
CA VAL A 44 -4.06 27.16 -5.04
C VAL A 44 -3.75 26.86 -3.56
N TYR A 45 -2.58 26.28 -3.29
CA TYR A 45 -2.09 26.11 -1.94
C TYR A 45 -1.92 27.50 -1.30
N ALA A 46 -2.33 27.66 -0.04
CA ALA A 46 -2.50 28.96 0.61
C ALA A 46 -1.21 29.80 0.69
N ASP A 47 -0.05 29.15 0.57
CA ASP A 47 1.29 29.77 0.54
C ASP A 47 2.05 29.56 -0.78
N GLY A 48 1.41 28.95 -1.78
CA GLY A 48 1.96 28.75 -3.12
C GLY A 48 2.86 27.53 -3.30
N ALA A 49 3.04 26.67 -2.28
CA ALA A 49 3.73 25.39 -2.37
C ALA A 49 2.81 24.25 -1.95
N PHE A 50 2.92 23.09 -2.63
CA PHE A 50 2.30 21.85 -2.20
C PHE A 50 3.22 21.13 -1.24
N LYS A 51 2.82 21.03 0.01
CA LYS A 51 3.62 20.48 1.10
C LYS A 51 3.27 19.02 1.33
N ILE A 52 4.23 18.15 1.13
CA ILE A 52 4.14 16.72 1.38
C ILE A 52 5.04 16.36 2.57
N VAL A 53 4.52 15.62 3.53
CA VAL A 53 5.32 14.97 4.55
C VAL A 53 5.39 13.48 4.25
N ALA A 54 6.59 12.90 4.25
CA ALA A 54 6.83 11.49 4.04
C ALA A 54 7.44 10.87 5.30
N THR A 55 6.82 9.82 5.85
CA THR A 55 7.27 9.23 7.10
C THR A 55 8.56 8.46 6.96
N THR A 56 8.63 7.52 6.03
CA THR A 56 9.76 6.61 5.81
C THR A 56 10.63 7.05 4.62
N THR A 57 11.82 6.47 4.50
CA THR A 57 12.68 6.69 3.33
C THR A 57 12.04 6.19 2.05
N GLN A 58 11.24 5.12 2.09
CA GLN A 58 10.50 4.59 0.96
C GLN A 58 9.40 5.56 0.51
N ALA A 59 8.63 6.12 1.46
CA ALA A 59 7.62 7.13 1.17
C ALA A 59 8.25 8.39 0.58
N TYR A 60 9.40 8.81 1.10
CA TYR A 60 10.13 9.97 0.60
C TYR A 60 10.64 9.76 -0.83
N ASP A 61 11.24 8.61 -1.11
CA ASP A 61 11.80 8.28 -2.43
C ASP A 61 10.70 8.25 -3.51
N VAL A 62 9.61 7.55 -3.26
CA VAL A 62 8.50 7.49 -4.22
C VAL A 62 7.85 8.85 -4.43
N ALA A 63 7.67 9.65 -3.37
CA ALA A 63 7.14 11.00 -3.50
C ALA A 63 8.05 11.89 -4.38
N GLN A 64 9.37 11.83 -4.19
CA GLN A 64 10.32 12.57 -5.02
C GLN A 64 10.24 12.17 -6.51
N ILE A 65 10.17 10.87 -6.79
CA ILE A 65 10.09 10.38 -8.18
C ILE A 65 8.78 10.83 -8.83
N LEU A 66 7.65 10.69 -8.13
CA LEU A 66 6.34 11.02 -8.70
C LEU A 66 6.13 12.52 -8.91
N THR A 67 6.79 13.35 -8.11
CA THR A 67 6.71 14.82 -8.21
C THR A 67 7.82 15.45 -9.06
N GLU A 68 8.69 14.65 -9.68
CA GLU A 68 9.78 15.17 -10.51
C GLU A 68 9.23 16.04 -11.66
N GLY A 69 9.77 17.26 -11.77
CA GLY A 69 9.34 18.26 -12.77
C GLY A 69 8.08 19.05 -12.43
N VAL A 70 7.42 18.77 -11.31
CA VAL A 70 6.28 19.55 -10.83
C VAL A 70 6.79 20.77 -10.05
N PRO A 71 6.32 21.99 -10.39
CA PRO A 71 6.77 23.19 -9.69
C PRO A 71 6.15 23.32 -8.29
N ASN A 72 6.85 24.04 -7.40
CA ASN A 72 6.36 24.40 -6.08
C ASN A 72 5.97 23.19 -5.19
N ILE A 73 6.74 22.11 -5.25
CA ILE A 73 6.61 20.96 -4.34
C ILE A 73 7.65 21.09 -3.22
N GLU A 74 7.20 20.93 -1.98
CA GLU A 74 8.06 20.78 -0.80
C GLU A 74 7.81 19.42 -0.15
N ILE A 75 8.85 18.59 -0.05
CA ILE A 75 8.74 17.26 0.59
C ILE A 75 9.61 17.22 1.82
N THR A 76 8.99 17.01 2.98
CA THR A 76 9.67 16.88 4.28
C THR A 76 9.73 15.41 4.68
N PRO A 77 10.94 14.80 4.74
CA PRO A 77 11.09 13.46 5.31
C PRO A 77 11.10 13.52 6.84
N LEU A 78 10.40 12.60 7.52
CA LEU A 78 10.46 12.49 8.98
C LEU A 78 11.60 11.57 9.42
N MET A 79 11.74 10.42 8.78
CA MET A 79 12.76 9.43 9.12
C MET A 79 13.88 9.43 8.07
N GLY A 80 15.11 9.45 8.56
CA GLY A 80 16.30 9.31 7.72
C GLY A 80 16.75 7.86 7.59
N ALA A 81 17.79 7.63 6.78
CA ALA A 81 18.39 6.30 6.62
C ALA A 81 18.87 5.73 7.96
N GLY A 82 18.53 4.48 8.23
CA GLY A 82 18.90 3.77 9.46
C GLY A 82 17.99 4.03 10.66
N VAL A 83 16.95 4.83 10.50
CA VAL A 83 15.89 4.96 11.51
C VAL A 83 14.93 3.80 11.37
N ASP A 84 14.61 3.15 12.50
CA ASP A 84 13.67 2.05 12.56
C ASP A 84 12.23 2.61 12.65
N PRO A 85 11.36 2.36 11.65
CA PRO A 85 10.00 2.90 11.63
C PRO A 85 9.09 2.29 12.71
N HIS A 86 9.33 1.05 13.15
CA HIS A 86 8.55 0.43 14.23
C HIS A 86 8.74 1.14 15.57
N LEU A 87 9.95 1.66 15.81
CA LEU A 87 10.33 2.29 17.08
C LEU A 87 10.27 3.82 17.05
N TYR A 88 10.05 4.41 15.87
CA TYR A 88 10.13 5.86 15.72
C TYR A 88 8.96 6.56 16.43
N GLN A 89 9.33 7.48 17.33
CA GLN A 89 8.36 8.32 18.02
C GLN A 89 8.40 9.73 17.41
N PRO A 90 7.26 10.25 16.91
CA PRO A 90 7.22 11.57 16.31
C PRO A 90 7.56 12.65 17.33
N THR A 91 8.41 13.58 16.90
CA THR A 91 8.78 14.76 17.69
C THR A 91 7.73 15.87 17.55
N GLU A 92 7.82 16.90 18.39
CA GLU A 92 6.96 18.09 18.26
C GLU A 92 7.14 18.78 16.89
N SER A 93 8.35 18.77 16.33
CA SER A 93 8.61 19.30 14.98
C SER A 93 7.97 18.48 13.87
N ASP A 94 7.91 17.15 14.03
CA ASP A 94 7.26 16.27 13.06
C ASP A 94 5.75 16.49 13.04
N ILE A 95 5.17 16.60 14.24
CA ILE A 95 3.74 16.91 14.39
C ILE A 95 3.42 18.28 13.78
N ALA A 96 4.27 19.28 14.00
CA ALA A 96 4.09 20.60 13.40
C ALA A 96 4.18 20.56 11.87
N ALA A 97 5.17 19.84 11.32
CA ALA A 97 5.30 19.65 9.87
C ALA A 97 4.08 18.94 9.26
N MET A 98 3.59 17.89 9.90
CA MET A 98 2.38 17.17 9.44
C MET A 98 1.10 18.03 9.51
N ASN A 99 0.97 18.90 10.51
CA ASN A 99 -0.16 19.84 10.61
C ASN A 99 -0.14 20.94 9.54
N GLU A 100 1.04 21.27 9.00
CA GLU A 100 1.20 22.25 7.93
C GLU A 100 1.21 21.63 6.53
N ALA A 101 1.13 20.28 6.45
CA ALA A 101 1.16 19.55 5.20
C ALA A 101 -0.21 19.54 4.53
N ASP A 102 -0.21 19.55 3.20
CA ASP A 102 -1.39 19.26 2.37
C ASP A 102 -1.62 17.74 2.29
N MET A 103 -0.52 16.97 2.30
CA MET A 103 -0.55 15.51 2.25
C MET A 103 0.53 14.89 3.14
N VAL A 104 0.17 13.84 3.87
CA VAL A 104 1.11 12.96 4.57
C VAL A 104 1.10 11.59 3.92
N ILE A 105 2.26 11.10 3.49
CA ILE A 105 2.45 9.76 2.90
C ILE A 105 3.14 8.88 3.93
N TYR A 106 2.55 7.73 4.23
CA TYR A 106 3.09 6.77 5.19
C TYR A 106 2.96 5.34 4.68
N SER A 107 3.72 4.40 5.26
CA SER A 107 3.73 3.00 4.81
C SER A 107 2.40 2.30 5.08
N GLY A 108 1.90 2.37 6.30
CA GLY A 108 0.67 1.71 6.72
C GLY A 108 0.88 0.31 7.32
N LEU A 109 -0.21 -0.43 7.54
CA LEU A 109 -0.22 -1.78 8.13
C LEU A 109 0.52 -1.84 9.48
N PHE A 110 0.40 -0.79 10.29
CA PHE A 110 1.06 -0.66 11.61
C PHE A 110 2.60 -0.57 11.57
N LEU A 111 3.24 -0.33 10.42
CA LEU A 111 4.68 -0.09 10.38
C LEU A 111 5.06 1.09 11.28
N GLU A 112 4.31 2.20 11.17
CA GLU A 112 4.45 3.39 12.00
C GLU A 112 3.38 3.42 13.11
N GLY A 113 3.27 2.37 13.91
CA GLY A 113 2.20 2.20 14.89
C GLY A 113 2.05 3.35 15.89
N GLN A 114 3.14 4.09 16.16
CA GLN A 114 3.13 5.26 17.05
C GLN A 114 2.40 6.49 16.46
N PHE A 115 2.05 6.47 15.18
CA PHE A 115 1.40 7.58 14.49
C PHE A 115 -0.13 7.49 14.38
N ASP A 116 -0.74 6.35 14.66
CA ASP A 116 -2.17 6.08 14.39
C ASP A 116 -3.11 7.15 14.96
N THR A 117 -2.89 7.55 16.22
CA THR A 117 -3.71 8.60 16.88
C THR A 117 -3.47 9.97 16.28
N ILE A 118 -2.25 10.25 15.81
CA ILE A 118 -1.88 11.51 15.16
C ILE A 118 -2.54 11.57 13.78
N PHE A 119 -2.46 10.50 13.00
CA PHE A 119 -3.09 10.44 11.68
C PHE A 119 -4.62 10.60 11.76
N ALA A 120 -5.26 10.02 12.79
CA ALA A 120 -6.69 10.21 13.01
C ALA A 120 -7.03 11.70 13.25
N ALA A 121 -6.25 12.39 14.11
CA ALA A 121 -6.45 13.81 14.40
C ALA A 121 -6.18 14.71 13.18
N LEU A 122 -5.18 14.39 12.36
CA LEU A 122 -4.85 15.14 11.15
C LEU A 122 -5.95 15.00 10.08
N ARG A 123 -6.54 13.81 9.93
CA ARG A 123 -7.70 13.61 9.03
C ARG A 123 -8.90 14.47 9.44
N GLU A 124 -9.16 14.61 10.74
CA GLU A 124 -10.22 15.50 11.25
C GLU A 124 -9.95 16.98 10.94
N GLN A 125 -8.69 17.35 10.77
CA GLN A 125 -8.27 18.71 10.40
C GLN A 125 -8.24 18.95 8.90
N GLY A 126 -8.49 17.91 8.08
CA GLY A 126 -8.52 18.00 6.63
C GLY A 126 -7.20 17.74 5.93
N VAL A 127 -6.15 17.33 6.66
CA VAL A 127 -4.89 16.86 6.05
C VAL A 127 -5.14 15.54 5.36
N LEU A 128 -4.73 15.39 4.11
CA LEU A 128 -4.80 14.11 3.42
C LEU A 128 -3.76 13.14 3.96
N ILE A 129 -4.19 12.02 4.47
CA ILE A 129 -3.32 10.96 5.01
C ILE A 129 -3.41 9.75 4.10
N HIS A 130 -2.35 9.48 3.34
CA HIS A 130 -2.28 8.44 2.32
C HIS A 130 -1.42 7.27 2.77
N ALA A 131 -2.01 6.08 2.89
CA ALA A 131 -1.30 4.85 3.21
C ALA A 131 -0.84 4.14 1.94
N MET A 132 0.46 3.97 1.78
CA MET A 132 1.06 3.31 0.62
C MET A 132 0.66 1.84 0.50
N SER A 133 0.25 1.21 1.59
CA SER A 133 -0.22 -0.18 1.64
C SER A 133 -1.68 -0.38 1.21
N ASP A 134 -2.49 0.68 1.13
CA ASP A 134 -3.92 0.56 0.86
C ASP A 134 -4.25 -0.21 -0.42
N PRO A 135 -3.61 0.03 -1.59
CA PRO A 135 -3.90 -0.70 -2.81
C PRO A 135 -3.50 -2.18 -2.72
N VAL A 136 -2.45 -2.51 -1.95
CA VAL A 136 -2.03 -3.90 -1.70
C VAL A 136 -3.08 -4.63 -0.88
N LYS A 137 -3.59 -3.98 0.18
CA LYS A 137 -4.64 -4.53 1.04
C LYS A 137 -5.97 -4.69 0.30
N GLN A 138 -6.39 -3.68 -0.45
CA GLN A 138 -7.61 -3.72 -1.25
C GLN A 138 -7.56 -4.79 -2.34
N GLY A 139 -6.39 -5.04 -2.92
CA GLY A 139 -6.15 -6.10 -3.89
C GLY A 139 -6.13 -7.51 -3.28
N GLY A 140 -6.09 -7.63 -1.95
CA GLY A 140 -5.98 -8.92 -1.26
C GLY A 140 -4.60 -9.56 -1.39
N PHE A 141 -3.56 -8.75 -1.51
CA PHE A 141 -2.16 -9.19 -1.66
C PHE A 141 -1.35 -9.08 -0.36
N THR A 142 -2.00 -8.72 0.76
CA THR A 142 -1.35 -8.70 2.06
C THR A 142 -1.12 -10.11 2.59
N ILE A 143 -0.06 -10.28 3.38
CA ILE A 143 0.24 -11.49 4.15
C ILE A 143 -0.19 -11.19 5.58
N GLY A 144 -1.22 -11.89 6.06
CA GLY A 144 -1.84 -11.66 7.36
C GLY A 144 -1.67 -12.83 8.32
N GLY A 145 -2.30 -12.69 9.49
CA GLY A 145 -2.33 -13.72 10.53
C GLY A 145 -1.22 -13.59 11.58
N PHE A 146 -0.61 -12.42 11.66
CA PHE A 146 0.41 -12.12 12.68
C PHE A 146 -0.22 -11.55 13.96
N GLU A 147 0.46 -11.74 15.07
CA GLU A 147 0.11 -11.18 16.37
C GLU A 147 1.24 -10.24 16.81
N LEU A 148 0.91 -8.95 17.01
CA LEU A 148 1.87 -7.95 17.52
C LEU A 148 1.70 -7.77 19.04
N SER A 149 0.49 -7.94 19.56
CA SER A 149 0.18 -7.91 21.00
C SER A 149 -1.13 -8.66 21.26
N ASP A 150 -1.52 -8.80 22.53
CA ASP A 150 -2.82 -9.39 22.94
C ASP A 150 -4.03 -8.63 22.33
N GLU A 151 -3.86 -7.36 21.96
CA GLU A 151 -4.88 -6.48 21.39
C GLU A 151 -4.79 -6.36 19.87
N LEU A 152 -3.60 -6.59 19.30
CA LEU A 152 -3.30 -6.51 17.86
C LEU A 152 -3.01 -7.91 17.32
N VAL A 153 -4.09 -8.65 17.08
CA VAL A 153 -4.09 -9.99 16.49
C VAL A 153 -4.61 -9.94 15.06
N ASP A 154 -4.20 -10.91 14.23
CA ASP A 154 -4.59 -11.01 12.81
C ASP A 154 -4.20 -9.76 12.00
N VAL A 155 -3.02 -9.22 12.28
CA VAL A 155 -2.46 -8.08 11.54
C VAL A 155 -1.77 -8.53 10.27
N ASP A 156 -1.72 -7.64 9.30
CA ASP A 156 -0.99 -7.84 8.05
C ASP A 156 0.48 -7.44 8.21
N ASP A 157 1.38 -8.15 7.53
CA ASP A 157 2.80 -7.80 7.41
C ASP A 157 2.96 -6.45 6.70
N PRO A 158 3.61 -5.44 7.31
CA PRO A 158 3.79 -4.12 6.72
C PRO A 158 4.87 -4.04 5.64
N HIS A 159 5.69 -5.08 5.45
CA HIS A 159 6.89 -5.05 4.60
C HIS A 159 6.59 -5.39 3.12
N PHE A 160 5.45 -4.93 2.61
CA PHE A 160 4.90 -5.25 1.28
C PHE A 160 5.81 -4.85 0.11
N TRP A 161 6.70 -3.88 0.29
CA TRP A 161 7.62 -3.39 -0.75
C TRP A 161 8.68 -4.40 -1.19
N PHE A 162 8.86 -5.49 -0.46
CA PHE A 162 9.75 -6.58 -0.87
C PHE A 162 9.20 -7.47 -1.98
N ASP A 163 7.97 -7.21 -2.43
CA ASP A 163 7.45 -7.72 -3.70
C ASP A 163 7.30 -6.54 -4.69
N PRO A 164 8.09 -6.49 -5.78
CA PRO A 164 7.99 -5.42 -6.76
C PRO A 164 6.58 -5.23 -7.36
N ARG A 165 5.76 -6.30 -7.39
CA ARG A 165 4.38 -6.23 -7.89
C ARG A 165 3.47 -5.44 -6.94
N ASN A 166 3.68 -5.56 -5.63
CA ASN A 166 2.99 -4.73 -4.64
C ASN A 166 3.45 -3.28 -4.73
N TRP A 167 4.76 -3.07 -4.97
CA TRP A 167 5.30 -1.72 -5.16
C TRP A 167 4.76 -1.03 -6.41
N GLU A 168 4.49 -1.79 -7.49
CA GLU A 168 3.81 -1.29 -8.69
C GLU A 168 2.40 -0.74 -8.38
N LEU A 169 1.63 -1.45 -7.54
CA LEU A 169 0.32 -1.00 -7.09
C LEU A 169 0.42 0.32 -6.30
N THR A 170 1.35 0.38 -5.36
CA THR A 170 1.62 1.58 -4.55
C THR A 170 1.99 2.80 -5.38
N ILE A 171 2.90 2.63 -6.36
CA ILE A 171 3.31 3.71 -7.27
C ILE A 171 2.11 4.25 -8.05
N THR A 172 1.27 3.36 -8.57
CA THR A 172 0.10 3.73 -9.38
C THR A 172 -0.91 4.49 -8.55
N ASP A 173 -1.27 3.97 -7.40
CA ASP A 173 -2.27 4.55 -6.49
C ASP A 173 -1.83 5.93 -5.94
N LEU A 174 -0.57 6.06 -5.53
CA LEU A 174 -0.04 7.35 -5.09
C LEU A 174 0.00 8.37 -6.24
N GLY A 175 0.33 7.95 -7.46
CA GLY A 175 0.28 8.82 -8.64
C GLY A 175 -1.14 9.33 -8.94
N GLU A 176 -2.15 8.47 -8.77
CA GLU A 176 -3.57 8.85 -8.90
C GLU A 176 -3.98 9.82 -7.78
N ALA A 177 -3.58 9.58 -6.53
CA ALA A 177 -3.87 10.45 -5.41
C ALA A 177 -3.25 11.85 -5.56
N LEU A 178 -2.01 11.94 -6.04
CA LEU A 178 -1.35 13.21 -6.35
C LEU A 178 -2.06 13.97 -7.48
N ALA A 179 -2.48 13.25 -8.53
CA ALA A 179 -3.21 13.84 -9.66
C ALA A 179 -4.60 14.35 -9.27
N GLU A 180 -5.25 13.74 -8.28
CA GLU A 180 -6.55 14.17 -7.75
C GLU A 180 -6.43 15.47 -6.93
N ILE A 181 -5.39 15.57 -6.10
CA ILE A 181 -5.15 16.73 -5.24
C ILE A 181 -4.64 17.94 -6.02
N ASP A 182 -3.77 17.70 -7.00
CA ASP A 182 -3.17 18.74 -7.85
C ASP A 182 -3.50 18.49 -9.33
N PRO A 183 -4.76 18.78 -9.76
CA PRO A 183 -5.20 18.52 -11.11
C PRO A 183 -4.45 19.30 -12.21
N GLU A 184 -3.82 20.43 -11.86
CA GLU A 184 -3.05 21.24 -12.81
C GLU A 184 -1.79 20.51 -13.29
N ASN A 185 -1.22 19.64 -12.43
CA ASN A 185 -0.03 18.84 -12.72
C ASN A 185 -0.35 17.35 -12.90
N SER A 186 -1.64 16.98 -13.00
CA SER A 186 -2.10 15.57 -13.07
C SER A 186 -1.42 14.75 -14.16
N GLN A 187 -1.14 15.35 -15.33
CA GLN A 187 -0.45 14.67 -16.42
C GLN A 187 0.99 14.28 -16.02
N THR A 188 1.71 15.18 -15.36
CA THR A 188 3.10 14.92 -14.92
C THR A 188 3.15 13.77 -13.92
N TYR A 189 2.24 13.78 -12.93
CA TYR A 189 2.14 12.67 -11.96
C TYR A 189 1.83 11.34 -12.63
N ALA A 190 0.88 11.31 -13.57
CA ALA A 190 0.52 10.10 -14.32
C ALA A 190 1.67 9.58 -15.20
N GLU A 191 2.43 10.47 -15.84
CA GLU A 191 3.59 10.11 -16.66
C GLU A 191 4.71 9.54 -15.77
N ASN A 192 5.04 10.18 -14.65
CA ASN A 192 6.04 9.73 -13.71
C ASN A 192 5.66 8.39 -13.08
N ALA A 193 4.42 8.23 -12.61
CA ALA A 193 3.92 6.99 -12.05
C ALA A 193 3.96 5.85 -13.07
N THR A 194 3.51 6.09 -14.30
CA THR A 194 3.57 5.10 -15.39
C THR A 194 5.01 4.67 -15.69
N ALA A 195 5.93 5.63 -15.77
CA ALA A 195 7.34 5.35 -16.05
C ALA A 195 7.99 4.54 -14.93
N TYR A 196 7.72 4.88 -13.67
CA TYR A 196 8.29 4.17 -12.52
C TYR A 196 7.65 2.78 -12.34
N ALA A 197 6.34 2.66 -12.40
CA ALA A 197 5.62 1.39 -12.32
C ALA A 197 6.09 0.39 -13.40
N ALA A 198 6.34 0.87 -14.62
CA ALA A 198 6.84 0.03 -15.72
C ALA A 198 8.21 -0.62 -15.44
N MET A 199 8.95 -0.16 -14.44
CA MET A 199 10.22 -0.76 -14.04
C MET A 199 10.03 -1.99 -13.12
N MET A 200 8.87 -2.16 -12.50
CA MET A 200 8.65 -3.18 -11.46
C MET A 200 8.57 -4.60 -12.04
N THR A 201 7.84 -4.80 -13.12
CA THR A 201 7.78 -6.11 -13.80
C THR A 201 9.16 -6.57 -14.28
N PRO A 202 9.98 -5.77 -15.01
CA PRO A 202 11.34 -6.16 -15.35
C PRO A 202 12.24 -6.44 -14.14
N LEU A 203 12.08 -5.67 -13.05
CA LEU A 203 12.80 -5.90 -11.80
C LEU A 203 12.45 -7.25 -11.20
N TYR A 204 11.16 -7.56 -11.12
CA TYR A 204 10.68 -8.86 -10.63
C TYR A 204 11.23 -10.02 -11.47
N GLU A 205 11.18 -9.92 -12.79
CA GLU A 205 11.67 -10.96 -13.69
C GLU A 205 13.18 -11.17 -13.55
N TRP A 206 13.95 -10.09 -13.50
CA TRP A 206 15.40 -10.13 -13.29
C TRP A 206 15.76 -10.76 -11.95
N ALA A 207 15.10 -10.35 -10.87
CA ALA A 207 15.31 -10.92 -9.53
C ALA A 207 14.96 -12.41 -9.50
N ASN A 208 13.81 -12.78 -10.07
CA ASN A 208 13.34 -14.16 -10.12
C ASN A 208 14.31 -15.07 -10.91
N GLU A 209 14.84 -14.60 -12.06
CA GLU A 209 15.86 -15.32 -12.80
C GLU A 209 17.15 -15.50 -11.98
N GLY A 210 17.59 -14.43 -11.30
CA GLY A 210 18.78 -14.46 -10.45
C GLY A 210 18.66 -15.41 -9.28
N LEU A 211 17.55 -15.31 -8.54
CA LEU A 211 17.27 -16.06 -7.31
C LEU A 211 17.03 -17.55 -7.57
N ARG A 212 16.47 -17.90 -8.73
CA ARG A 212 16.29 -19.30 -9.16
C ARG A 212 17.58 -20.05 -9.44
N LYS A 213 18.73 -19.38 -9.55
CA LYS A 213 20.04 -20.02 -9.66
C LYS A 213 20.43 -20.74 -8.38
N VAL A 214 19.88 -20.35 -7.24
CA VAL A 214 19.98 -21.11 -6.00
C VAL A 214 19.05 -22.32 -6.07
N PRO A 215 19.54 -23.56 -5.84
CA PRO A 215 18.70 -24.75 -5.82
C PRO A 215 17.54 -24.61 -4.83
N GLU A 216 16.35 -25.14 -5.16
CA GLU A 216 15.14 -25.01 -4.34
C GLU A 216 15.35 -25.41 -2.89
N GLY A 217 16.02 -26.55 -2.63
CA GLY A 217 16.33 -27.00 -1.28
C GLY A 217 17.41 -26.20 -0.53
N GLN A 218 17.88 -25.09 -1.10
CA GLN A 218 18.87 -24.18 -0.49
C GLN A 218 18.35 -22.73 -0.42
N ARG A 219 17.07 -22.50 -0.75
CA ARG A 219 16.45 -21.16 -0.76
C ARG A 219 15.94 -20.85 0.65
N HIS A 220 16.85 -20.64 1.57
CA HIS A 220 16.59 -20.23 2.94
C HIS A 220 17.24 -18.88 3.20
N LEU A 221 16.49 -17.95 3.82
CA LEU A 221 17.00 -16.66 4.25
C LEU A 221 16.72 -16.46 5.73
N VAL A 222 17.78 -16.20 6.49
CA VAL A 222 17.72 -15.93 7.92
C VAL A 222 18.00 -14.45 8.15
N THR A 223 17.12 -13.78 8.88
CA THR A 223 17.17 -12.33 9.10
C THR A 223 17.10 -11.97 10.58
N SER A 224 17.42 -10.72 10.92
CA SER A 224 17.35 -10.23 12.30
C SER A 224 15.91 -10.09 12.79
N HIS A 225 14.98 -9.60 11.94
CA HIS A 225 13.55 -9.58 12.21
C HIS A 225 12.76 -10.01 10.96
N ASP A 226 11.49 -10.33 11.13
CA ASP A 226 10.63 -10.92 10.10
C ASP A 226 10.07 -9.86 9.16
N ALA A 227 10.91 -9.36 8.26
CA ALA A 227 10.56 -8.34 7.27
C ALA A 227 10.44 -8.88 5.84
N PHE A 228 10.75 -10.15 5.58
CA PHE A 228 10.96 -10.64 4.22
C PHE A 228 9.92 -11.68 3.75
N GLN A 229 8.75 -11.75 4.39
CA GLN A 229 7.71 -12.72 4.02
C GLN A 229 7.22 -12.50 2.57
N TYR A 230 7.03 -11.24 2.14
CA TYR A 230 6.67 -10.93 0.76
C TYR A 230 7.75 -11.33 -0.24
N PHE A 231 9.04 -11.18 0.12
CA PHE A 231 10.13 -11.68 -0.71
C PHE A 231 10.08 -13.21 -0.81
N GLY A 232 9.88 -13.89 0.31
CA GLY A 232 9.74 -15.35 0.35
C GLY A 232 8.60 -15.84 -0.54
N ALA A 233 7.43 -15.21 -0.42
CA ALA A 233 6.25 -15.52 -1.23
C ALA A 233 6.45 -15.21 -2.72
N ALA A 234 7.09 -14.08 -3.05
CA ALA A 234 7.33 -13.67 -4.43
C ALA A 234 8.31 -14.57 -5.18
N PHE A 235 9.37 -15.03 -4.51
CA PHE A 235 10.50 -15.70 -5.17
C PHE A 235 10.69 -17.18 -4.76
N GLY A 236 9.82 -17.71 -3.92
CA GLY A 236 9.87 -19.12 -3.49
C GLY A 236 11.04 -19.40 -2.55
N TRP A 237 11.26 -18.50 -1.58
CA TRP A 237 12.25 -18.64 -0.52
C TRP A 237 11.57 -18.93 0.82
N GLN A 238 12.19 -19.74 1.66
CA GLN A 238 11.78 -19.97 3.04
C GLN A 238 12.45 -18.91 3.92
N MET A 239 11.63 -18.24 4.71
CA MET A 239 12.05 -17.17 5.59
C MET A 239 12.14 -17.70 7.02
N GLU A 240 13.15 -17.26 7.75
CA GLU A 240 13.33 -17.47 9.18
C GLU A 240 13.89 -16.20 9.80
N ALA A 241 13.36 -15.78 10.94
CA ALA A 241 13.80 -14.57 11.61
C ALA A 241 14.02 -14.80 13.10
N ILE A 242 14.94 -14.03 13.68
CA ILE A 242 15.24 -14.10 15.13
C ILE A 242 14.17 -13.35 15.92
N GLN A 243 13.76 -12.15 15.45
CA GLN A 243 12.67 -11.36 16.02
C GLN A 243 11.42 -11.50 15.16
N GLY A 244 10.25 -11.23 15.77
CA GLY A 244 8.97 -11.23 15.07
C GLY A 244 8.84 -10.11 14.03
N LEU A 245 7.59 -9.84 13.64
CA LEU A 245 7.22 -8.89 12.60
C LEU A 245 7.58 -7.44 12.96
N SER A 246 7.49 -7.08 14.25
CA SER A 246 7.94 -5.80 14.79
C SER A 246 9.26 -5.96 15.54
N THR A 247 10.04 -4.89 15.57
CA THR A 247 11.29 -4.79 16.33
C THR A 247 11.08 -4.27 17.75
N GLU A 248 9.83 -4.01 18.17
CA GLU A 248 9.50 -3.52 19.51
C GLU A 248 9.85 -4.53 20.60
N ASP A 249 9.70 -5.83 20.32
CA ASP A 249 10.03 -6.89 21.24
C ASP A 249 11.44 -7.45 20.95
N GLU A 250 12.24 -7.62 22.01
CA GLU A 250 13.53 -8.30 21.91
C GLU A 250 13.34 -9.83 21.76
N ALA A 251 14.15 -10.44 20.91
CA ALA A 251 14.15 -11.89 20.74
C ALA A 251 14.46 -12.62 22.05
N GLY A 252 13.59 -13.55 22.42
CA GLY A 252 13.80 -14.43 23.55
C GLY A 252 14.82 -15.54 23.25
N VAL A 253 15.27 -16.22 24.29
CA VAL A 253 16.22 -17.37 24.15
C VAL A 253 15.61 -18.49 23.29
N GLY A 254 14.27 -18.66 23.35
CA GLY A 254 13.56 -19.66 22.54
C GLY A 254 13.61 -19.35 21.04
N ASP A 255 13.46 -18.08 20.67
CA ASP A 255 13.48 -17.63 19.28
C ASP A 255 14.86 -17.80 18.66
N ILE A 256 15.90 -17.43 19.41
CA ILE A 256 17.30 -17.67 19.01
C ILE A 256 17.57 -19.18 18.84
N GLN A 257 17.08 -20.02 19.76
CA GLN A 257 17.27 -21.46 19.64
C GLN A 257 16.53 -22.05 18.44
N GLY A 258 15.29 -21.59 18.17
CA GLY A 258 14.52 -21.99 16.99
C GLY A 258 15.27 -21.68 15.70
N THR A 259 15.78 -20.46 15.57
CA THR A 259 16.59 -20.05 14.41
C THR A 259 17.87 -20.87 14.26
N VAL A 260 18.57 -21.19 15.37
CA VAL A 260 19.76 -22.07 15.34
C VAL A 260 19.39 -23.47 14.87
N ASP A 261 18.28 -24.04 15.37
CA ASP A 261 17.80 -25.36 14.96
C ASP A 261 17.42 -25.38 13.48
N PHE A 262 16.78 -24.32 12.98
CA PHE A 262 16.49 -24.13 11.54
C PHE A 262 17.78 -24.13 10.71
N ILE A 263 18.79 -23.35 11.08
CA ILE A 263 20.09 -23.28 10.37
C ILE A 263 20.79 -24.64 10.33
N ILE A 264 20.69 -25.41 11.43
CA ILE A 264 21.33 -26.75 11.51
C ILE A 264 20.59 -27.76 10.62
N ALA A 265 19.27 -27.61 10.47
CA ALA A 265 18.42 -28.54 9.71
C ALA A 265 18.48 -28.30 8.21
N ASN A 266 18.83 -27.10 7.75
CA ASN A 266 18.79 -26.66 6.35
C ASN A 266 20.17 -26.17 5.87
#